data_dc928c513c6e5f18f22f9146afce17ad
#
_entry.id   dc928c513c6e5f18f22f9146afce17ad
#
_cell.length_a   1.000
_cell.length_b   1.000
_cell.length_c   1.000
_cell.angle_alpha   90.00
_cell.angle_beta   90.00
_cell.angle_gamma   90.00
#
_symmetry.space_group_name_H-M   'P 1'
#
loop_
_entity.id
_entity.type
_entity.pdbx_description
1 polymer ?
#
loop_
_entity_poly.entity_id
_entity_poly.type
_entity_poly.pdbx_seq_one_letter_code
_entity_poly.pdbx_strand_id
1 'polypeptide(L)' 'MGRPNDYYRVLALLQQLHVSYPNYNMGRHLATALDEYGDVWGLTDRELLFALINTRLS' A
#
# COMPACT_ATOMS: atom_id res chain seq x y z
N MET A 1 10.10 7.48 -17.61
CA MET A 1 10.03 7.41 -17.21
C MET A 1 9.39 7.27 -16.38
N GLY A 2 9.11 7.20 -16.04
CA GLY A 2 8.59 7.19 -15.27
C GLY A 2 7.92 6.75 -14.47
N ARG A 3 7.58 6.21 -14.35
CA ARG A 3 7.04 5.69 -13.69
C ARG A 3 7.52 4.94 -12.69
N PRO A 4 8.62 4.70 -12.41
CA PRO A 4 9.16 4.06 -11.27
C PRO A 4 8.80 4.74 -9.98
N ASN A 5 8.32 5.94 -10.09
CA ASN A 5 8.00 6.71 -8.89
C ASN A 5 6.86 6.14 -8.07
N ASP A 6 5.88 5.51 -8.71
CA ASP A 6 4.77 4.94 -7.96
C ASP A 6 5.24 3.77 -7.08
N TYR A 7 6.19 2.99 -7.58
CA TYR A 7 6.74 1.90 -6.80
C TYR A 7 7.39 2.43 -5.52
N TYR A 8 8.21 3.47 -5.65
CA TYR A 8 8.90 4.04 -4.51
C TYR A 8 7.92 4.73 -3.55
N ARG A 9 6.87 5.32 -4.09
CA ARG A 9 5.84 5.92 -3.24
C ARG A 9 5.12 4.89 -2.40
N VAL A 10 4.88 3.71 -2.97
CA VAL A 10 4.28 2.61 -2.22
C VAL A 10 5.20 2.22 -1.06
N LEU A 11 6.50 2.07 -1.32
CA LEU A 11 7.44 1.71 -0.29
C LEU A 11 7.49 2.77 0.83
N ALA A 12 7.50 4.03 0.44
CA ALA A 12 7.53 5.11 1.42
C ALA A 12 6.26 5.12 2.27
N LEU A 13 5.13 4.88 1.64
CA LEU A 13 3.86 4.87 2.36
C LEU A 13 3.79 3.68 3.33
N LEU A 14 4.32 2.54 2.92
CA LEU A 14 4.39 1.39 3.82
C LEU A 14 5.25 1.70 5.04
N GLN A 15 6.35 2.42 4.86
CA GLN A 15 7.17 2.85 5.99
C GLN A 15 6.40 3.76 6.94
N GLN A 16 5.62 4.68 6.39
CA GLN A 16 4.80 5.55 7.23
C GLN A 16 3.74 4.76 7.99
N LEU A 17 3.14 3.78 7.34
CA LEU A 17 2.16 2.94 8.01
C LEU A 17 2.80 2.15 9.14
N HIS A 18 4.03 1.69 8.96
CA HIS A 18 4.74 0.99 10.00
C HIS A 18 4.97 1.89 11.22
N VAL A 19 5.30 3.14 10.99
CA VAL A 19 5.50 4.11 12.07
C VAL A 19 4.18 4.39 12.80
N SER A 20 3.10 4.54 12.04
CA SER A 20 1.79 4.86 12.60
C SER A 20 1.17 3.67 13.33
N TYR A 21 1.42 2.47 12.83
CA TYR A 21 0.82 1.24 13.38
C TYR A 21 1.91 0.20 13.60
N PRO A 22 2.78 0.42 14.59
CA PRO A 22 3.96 -0.44 14.77
C PRO A 22 3.62 -1.89 15.12
N ASN A 23 2.41 -2.15 15.57
CA ASN A 23 1.99 -3.51 15.91
C ASN A 23 1.55 -4.32 14.70
N TYR A 24 1.37 -3.66 13.55
CA TYR A 24 0.99 -4.34 12.32
C TYR A 24 2.24 -4.81 11.60
N ASN A 25 2.27 -6.04 11.15
CA ASN A 25 3.33 -6.47 10.25
C ASN A 25 2.96 -6.09 8.81
N MET A 26 3.91 -6.31 7.91
CA MET A 26 3.72 -5.94 6.51
C MET A 26 2.51 -6.63 5.89
N GLY A 27 2.36 -7.91 6.17
CA GLY A 27 1.23 -8.68 5.63
C GLY A 27 -0.11 -8.09 6.06
N ARG A 28 -0.19 -7.62 7.30
CA ARG A 28 -1.43 -7.06 7.80
C ARG A 28 -1.76 -5.73 7.12
N HIS A 29 -0.73 -4.89 6.89
CA HIS A 29 -0.94 -3.65 6.14
C HIS A 29 -1.49 -3.94 4.76
N LEU A 30 -0.87 -4.89 4.07
CA LEU A 30 -1.27 -5.21 2.70
C LEU A 30 -2.64 -5.86 2.67
N ALA A 31 -2.90 -6.78 3.57
CA ALA A 31 -4.20 -7.45 3.62
C ALA A 31 -5.33 -6.47 3.87
N THR A 32 -5.13 -5.54 4.79
CA THR A 32 -6.13 -4.55 5.09
C THR A 32 -6.40 -3.65 3.90
N ALA A 33 -5.34 -3.18 3.25
CA ALA A 33 -5.47 -2.26 2.12
C ALA A 33 -6.09 -2.92 0.91
N LEU A 34 -5.81 -4.20 0.69
CA LEU A 34 -6.17 -4.89 -0.55
C LEU A 34 -7.37 -5.82 -0.40
N ASP A 35 -8.04 -5.76 0.75
CA ASP A 35 -9.15 -6.66 1.03
C ASP A 35 -10.24 -6.60 -0.04
N GLU A 36 -10.49 -5.41 -0.57
CA GLU A 36 -11.55 -5.22 -1.56
C GLU A 36 -11.13 -5.57 -2.97
N TYR A 37 -9.84 -5.76 -3.21
CA TYR A 37 -9.36 -5.95 -4.57
C TYR A 37 -9.31 -7.41 -5.01
N GLY A 38 -9.19 -8.31 -4.07
CA GLY A 38 -9.15 -9.74 -4.36
C GLY A 38 -7.83 -10.17 -5.00
N ASP A 39 -7.76 -10.11 -6.31
CA ASP A 39 -6.59 -10.58 -7.05
C ASP A 39 -5.57 -9.47 -7.20
N VAL A 40 -4.44 -9.61 -6.49
CA VAL A 40 -3.40 -8.58 -6.50
C VAL A 40 -2.44 -8.71 -7.70
N TRP A 41 -2.50 -9.81 -8.42
CA TRP A 41 -1.61 -9.99 -9.57
C TRP A 41 -1.81 -8.91 -10.63
N GLY A 42 -3.04 -8.47 -10.82
CA GLY A 42 -3.36 -7.50 -11.83
C GLY A 42 -3.28 -6.05 -11.37
N LEU A 43 -2.93 -5.82 -10.11
CA LEU A 43 -2.87 -4.46 -9.60
C LEU A 43 -1.61 -3.75 -10.08
N THR A 44 -1.79 -2.54 -10.59
CA THR A 44 -0.65 -1.68 -10.88
C THR A 44 -0.13 -1.05 -9.60
N ASP A 45 1.09 -0.54 -9.66
CA ASP A 45 1.65 0.16 -8.52
C ASP A 45 0.79 1.36 -8.13
N ARG A 46 0.20 2.00 -9.12
CA ARG A 46 -0.66 3.16 -8.87
C ARG A 46 -1.92 2.76 -8.12
N GLU A 47 -2.53 1.65 -8.50
CA GLU A 47 -3.71 1.14 -7.80
C GLU A 47 -3.38 0.75 -6.37
N LEU A 48 -2.23 0.13 -6.18
CA LEU A 48 -1.77 -0.24 -4.85
C LEU A 48 -1.53 1.00 -4.00
N LEU A 49 -0.95 2.03 -4.60
CA LEU A 49 -0.70 3.28 -3.90
C LEU A 49 -2.01 3.90 -3.40
N PHE A 50 -3.03 3.94 -4.25
CA PHE A 50 -4.32 4.48 -3.83
C PHE A 50 -4.97 3.64 -2.74
N ALA A 51 -4.84 2.33 -2.82
CA ALA A 51 -5.39 1.45 -1.78
C ALA A 51 -4.75 1.76 -0.42
N LEU A 52 -3.44 1.95 -0.40
CA LEU A 52 -2.72 2.26 0.83
C LEU A 52 -3.07 3.65 1.35
N ILE A 53 -3.25 4.61 0.48
CA ILE A 53 -3.65 5.95 0.87
C ILE A 53 -5.03 5.91 1.53
N ASN A 54 -5.96 5.16 0.95
CA ASN A 54 -7.30 5.05 1.52
C ASN A 54 -7.26 4.41 2.91
N THR A 55 -6.41 3.41 3.08
CA THR A 55 -6.24 2.78 4.38
C THR A 55 -5.72 3.78 5.40
N ARG A 56 -4.75 4.59 4.99
CA ARG A 56 -4.18 5.58 5.89
C ARG A 56 -5.18 6.63 6.31
N LEU A 57 -6.07 7.01 5.39
CA LEU A 57 -7.07 8.04 5.68
C LEU A 57 -8.24 7.51 6.52
N SER A 58 -8.37 6.22 6.56
CA SER A 58 -9.41 5.61 7.39
C SER A 58 -9.01 5.61 8.84
#